data_ca690bc3fdea8888aed3563d468613a7
#
_entry.id   ca690bc3fdea8888aed3563d468613a7
#
_cell.length_a   1.000
_cell.length_b   1.000
_cell.length_c   1.000
_cell.angle_alpha   90.00
_cell.angle_beta   90.00
_cell.angle_gamma   90.00
#
_symmetry.space_group_name_H-M   'P 1'
#
loop_
_entity.id
_entity.type
_entity.pdbx_description
1 polymer ?
#
loop_
_entity_poly.entity_id
_entity_poly.type
_entity_poly.pdbx_seq_one_letter_code
_entity_poly.pdbx_strand_id
1 'polypeptide(L)'
;MAPQCWTAIVIGPCSIPPDEWFVDLLGERGRIATAAGKTLAAMAAIVARLNVISDDLVTVPKRHAPIFEKTDNGLALPQPWCTGFLTAMRLRFDQWRPLLDLGQIHQGLMLPILLYCSDPFGQPLLGPPREGPETEQFLRTAYQDIPLVLPEIRDYWMPHRLKEDDREA
;
A
#
# COMPACT_ATOMS: atom_id res chain seq x y z
N MET A 1 6.53 -11.56 3.66
CA MET A 1 5.88 -10.34 3.12
C MET A 1 6.29 -9.18 4.02
N ALA A 2 6.78 -8.11 3.45
CA ALA A 2 7.29 -6.98 4.21
C ALA A 2 6.15 -6.20 4.89
N PRO A 3 6.39 -5.51 6.03
CA PRO A 3 5.37 -4.76 6.78
C PRO A 3 4.75 -3.57 6.03
N GLN A 4 5.08 -3.40 4.76
CA GLN A 4 4.71 -2.23 3.96
C GLN A 4 3.33 -2.35 3.28
N CYS A 5 2.72 -3.54 3.25
CA CYS A 5 1.41 -3.74 2.63
C CYS A 5 0.22 -3.19 3.45
N TRP A 6 0.45 -2.83 4.72
CA TRP A 6 -0.61 -2.39 5.62
C TRP A 6 -1.29 -1.09 5.18
N THR A 7 -0.53 -0.18 4.60
CA THR A 7 -1.09 1.10 4.15
C THR A 7 -2.15 0.89 3.08
N ALA A 8 -1.94 -0.01 2.10
CA ALA A 8 -2.94 -0.30 1.07
C ALA A 8 -4.23 -0.91 1.64
N ILE A 9 -4.13 -1.73 2.71
CA ILE A 9 -5.30 -2.28 3.40
C ILE A 9 -6.09 -1.17 4.11
N VAL A 10 -5.38 -0.23 4.75
CA VAL A 10 -6.02 0.86 5.50
C VAL A 10 -6.71 1.87 4.57
N ILE A 11 -6.06 2.25 3.46
CA ILE A 11 -6.56 3.31 2.56
C ILE A 11 -7.36 2.78 1.36
N GLY A 12 -7.46 1.47 1.20
CA GLY A 12 -8.07 0.82 0.04
C GLY A 12 -9.57 1.06 -0.10
N PRO A 13 -10.16 0.57 -1.21
CA PRO A 13 -11.55 0.84 -1.60
C PRO A 13 -12.59 0.26 -0.64
N CYS A 14 -12.26 -0.79 0.10
CA CYS A 14 -13.17 -1.46 1.03
C CYS A 14 -12.42 -1.96 2.26
N SER A 15 -13.17 -2.33 3.29
CA SER A 15 -12.66 -3.06 4.44
C SER A 15 -12.32 -4.51 4.04
N ILE A 16 -11.17 -5.00 4.48
CA ILE A 16 -10.76 -6.40 4.27
C ILE A 16 -10.68 -7.08 5.63
N PRO A 17 -11.47 -8.14 5.86
CA PRO A 17 -11.44 -8.87 7.12
C PRO A 17 -10.04 -9.38 7.47
N PRO A 18 -9.61 -9.29 8.74
CA PRO A 18 -8.27 -9.69 9.14
C PRO A 18 -7.92 -11.15 8.84
N ASP A 19 -8.88 -12.05 8.87
CA ASP A 19 -8.69 -13.47 8.56
C ASP A 19 -8.30 -13.73 7.09
N GLU A 20 -8.74 -12.89 6.15
CA GLU A 20 -8.36 -13.01 4.74
C GLU A 20 -6.86 -12.69 4.56
N TRP A 21 -6.42 -11.50 4.97
CA TRP A 21 -5.04 -11.08 4.71
C TRP A 21 -4.02 -11.68 5.70
N PHE A 22 -4.44 -12.15 6.88
CA PHE A 22 -3.54 -12.89 7.76
C PHE A 22 -3.15 -14.25 7.17
N VAL A 23 -4.08 -14.94 6.52
CA VAL A 23 -3.78 -16.21 5.83
C VAL A 23 -2.81 -15.99 4.68
N ASP A 24 -3.02 -14.96 3.89
CA ASP A 24 -2.10 -14.60 2.80
C ASP A 24 -0.69 -14.24 3.31
N LEU A 25 -0.63 -13.59 4.47
CA LEU A 25 0.62 -13.12 5.05
C LEU A 25 1.41 -14.21 5.77
N LEU A 26 0.72 -15.03 6.57
CA LEU A 26 1.31 -16.00 7.49
C LEU A 26 1.06 -17.45 7.07
N GLY A 27 0.39 -17.67 5.93
CA GLY A 27 -0.08 -18.97 5.49
C GLY A 27 -1.10 -19.55 6.49
N GLU A 28 -1.14 -20.87 6.62
CA GLU A 28 -2.05 -21.55 7.55
C GLU A 28 -1.93 -21.10 9.01
N ARG A 29 -0.76 -20.56 9.42
CA ARG A 29 -0.55 -19.98 10.75
C ARG A 29 -1.35 -18.68 10.95
N GLY A 30 -1.80 -18.04 9.86
CA GLY A 30 -2.61 -16.82 9.87
C GLY A 30 -4.08 -17.05 10.23
N ARG A 31 -4.51 -18.28 10.50
CA ARG A 31 -5.88 -18.56 10.93
C ARG A 31 -6.09 -18.07 12.35
N ILE A 32 -6.89 -17.02 12.51
CA ILE A 32 -7.16 -16.38 13.81
C ILE A 32 -7.71 -17.39 14.84
N ALA A 33 -8.61 -18.27 14.40
CA ALA A 33 -9.24 -19.26 15.27
C ALA A 33 -8.27 -20.24 15.94
N THR A 34 -7.08 -20.43 15.36
CA THR A 34 -6.06 -21.38 15.88
C THR A 34 -4.76 -20.68 16.29
N ALA A 35 -4.70 -19.35 16.17
CA ALA A 35 -3.50 -18.59 16.51
C ALA A 35 -3.23 -18.62 18.01
N ALA A 36 -1.99 -18.93 18.40
CA ALA A 36 -1.55 -18.97 19.78
C ALA A 36 -0.09 -18.50 19.92
N GLY A 37 0.28 -18.14 21.14
CA GLY A 37 1.66 -17.79 21.47
C GLY A 37 2.24 -16.67 20.60
N LYS A 38 3.41 -16.91 19.98
CA LYS A 38 4.12 -15.92 19.16
C LYS A 38 3.31 -15.47 17.92
N THR A 39 2.52 -16.36 17.35
CA THR A 39 1.68 -16.01 16.18
C THR A 39 0.59 -15.01 16.59
N LEU A 40 -0.11 -15.26 17.69
CA LEU A 40 -1.13 -14.33 18.21
C LEU A 40 -0.51 -12.97 18.57
N ALA A 41 0.66 -12.97 19.21
CA ALA A 41 1.38 -11.74 19.53
C ALA A 41 1.77 -10.94 18.26
N ALA A 42 2.24 -11.64 17.21
CA ALA A 42 2.56 -11.01 15.93
C ALA A 42 1.31 -10.42 15.27
N MET A 43 0.19 -11.13 15.26
CA MET A 43 -1.09 -10.64 14.73
C MET A 43 -1.57 -9.40 15.50
N ALA A 44 -1.49 -9.40 16.82
CA ALA A 44 -1.83 -8.25 17.65
C ALA A 44 -0.94 -7.03 17.34
N ALA A 45 0.36 -7.22 17.15
CA ALA A 45 1.29 -6.16 16.79
C ALA A 45 0.97 -5.57 15.40
N ILE A 46 0.56 -6.41 14.46
CA ILE A 46 0.16 -5.99 13.12
C ILE A 46 -1.11 -5.15 13.19
N VAL A 47 -2.15 -5.60 13.90
CA VAL A 47 -3.39 -4.85 14.09
C VAL A 47 -3.11 -3.50 14.78
N ALA A 48 -2.28 -3.48 15.81
CA ALA A 48 -1.87 -2.23 16.46
C ALA A 48 -1.20 -1.27 15.47
N ARG A 49 -0.35 -1.77 14.56
CA ARG A 49 0.27 -0.95 13.53
C ARG A 49 -0.73 -0.41 12.50
N LEU A 50 -1.72 -1.23 12.09
CA LEU A 50 -2.80 -0.78 11.22
C LEU A 50 -3.59 0.36 11.84
N ASN A 51 -3.94 0.25 13.12
CA ASN A 51 -4.64 1.29 13.84
C ASN A 51 -3.83 2.60 13.89
N VAL A 52 -2.52 2.52 14.17
CA VAL A 52 -1.64 3.70 14.13
C VAL A 52 -1.63 4.36 12.74
N ILE A 53 -1.54 3.56 11.65
CA ILE A 53 -1.58 4.10 10.29
C ILE A 53 -2.92 4.77 10.03
N SER A 54 -4.02 4.15 10.43
CA SER A 54 -5.37 4.70 10.27
C SER A 54 -5.53 6.00 11.03
N ASP A 55 -5.11 6.04 12.29
CA ASP A 55 -5.20 7.22 13.15
C ASP A 55 -4.34 8.38 12.62
N ASP A 56 -3.11 8.10 12.20
CA ASP A 56 -2.21 9.10 11.60
C ASP A 56 -2.85 9.73 10.35
N LEU A 57 -3.41 8.90 9.46
CA LEU A 57 -4.05 9.37 8.23
C LEU A 57 -5.35 10.14 8.46
N VAL A 58 -6.03 9.95 9.60
CA VAL A 58 -7.23 10.71 9.99
C VAL A 58 -6.85 12.02 10.69
N THR A 59 -5.94 11.94 11.67
CA THR A 59 -5.68 13.05 12.57
C THR A 59 -4.62 14.01 12.05
N VAL A 60 -3.56 13.48 11.46
CA VAL A 60 -2.42 14.26 10.97
C VAL A 60 -1.89 13.66 9.66
N PRO A 61 -2.67 13.68 8.56
CA PRO A 61 -2.34 13.00 7.31
C PRO A 61 -0.93 13.30 6.80
N LYS A 62 -0.48 14.54 6.95
CA LYS A 62 0.86 15.00 6.52
C LYS A 62 2.02 14.42 7.34
N ARG A 63 1.76 13.79 8.49
CA ARG A 63 2.79 13.12 9.30
C ARG A 63 3.00 11.67 8.90
N HIS A 64 2.02 11.07 8.24
CA HIS A 64 2.15 9.69 7.82
C HIS A 64 3.23 9.57 6.74
N ALA A 65 4.33 8.94 7.08
CA ALA A 65 5.42 8.67 6.15
C ALA A 65 5.67 7.16 6.05
N PRO A 66 5.71 6.61 4.84
CA PRO A 66 6.16 5.25 4.62
C PRO A 66 7.57 5.02 5.17
N ILE A 67 7.78 3.85 5.75
CA ILE A 67 9.12 3.45 6.21
C ILE A 67 9.79 2.72 5.05
N PHE A 68 10.70 3.41 4.37
CA PHE A 68 11.50 2.80 3.31
C PHE A 68 12.75 2.15 3.90
N GLU A 69 13.12 1.00 3.35
CA GLU A 69 14.44 0.42 3.57
C GLU A 69 15.51 1.39 3.06
N LYS A 70 16.72 1.26 3.59
CA LYS A 70 17.84 2.09 3.18
C LYS A 70 19.05 1.22 2.83
N THR A 71 19.80 1.67 1.84
CA THR A 71 21.13 1.12 1.57
C THR A 71 22.10 1.44 2.71
N ASP A 72 23.27 0.79 2.72
CA ASP A 72 24.38 1.11 3.66
C ASP A 72 24.80 2.58 3.59
N ASN A 73 24.64 3.22 2.44
CA ASN A 73 24.95 4.64 2.22
C ASN A 73 23.77 5.57 2.58
N GLY A 74 22.70 5.05 3.18
CA GLY A 74 21.54 5.82 3.63
C GLY A 74 20.53 6.21 2.54
N LEU A 75 20.68 5.74 1.29
CA LEU A 75 19.74 5.98 0.20
C LEU A 75 18.46 5.18 0.43
N ALA A 76 17.31 5.82 0.26
CA ALA A 76 16.01 5.16 0.37
C ALA A 76 15.81 4.13 -0.75
N LEU A 77 15.27 2.97 -0.39
CA LEU A 77 14.85 1.90 -1.28
C LEU A 77 13.31 1.80 -1.25
N PRO A 78 12.58 2.53 -2.11
CA PRO A 78 11.12 2.54 -2.11
C PRO A 78 10.52 1.26 -2.72
N GLN A 79 11.26 0.54 -3.56
CA GLN A 79 10.76 -0.61 -4.30
C GLN A 79 10.15 -1.72 -3.41
N PRO A 80 10.75 -2.17 -2.30
CA PRO A 80 10.13 -3.18 -1.44
C PRO A 80 8.80 -2.73 -0.87
N TRP A 81 8.69 -1.45 -0.49
CA TRP A 81 7.46 -0.85 0.02
C TRP A 81 6.37 -0.81 -1.06
N CYS A 82 6.69 -0.30 -2.25
CA CYS A 82 5.75 -0.20 -3.38
C CYS A 82 5.27 -1.58 -3.84
N THR A 83 6.18 -2.58 -3.89
CA THR A 83 5.83 -3.97 -4.20
C THR A 83 4.88 -4.55 -3.15
N GLY A 84 5.11 -4.29 -1.88
CA GLY A 84 4.22 -4.70 -0.79
C GLY A 84 2.83 -4.05 -0.91
N PHE A 85 2.77 -2.75 -1.23
CA PHE A 85 1.53 -2.03 -1.48
C PHE A 85 0.74 -2.66 -2.63
N LEU A 86 1.39 -2.89 -3.78
CA LEU A 86 0.77 -3.54 -4.94
C LEU A 86 0.29 -4.97 -4.62
N THR A 87 1.04 -5.70 -3.80
CA THR A 87 0.66 -7.05 -3.38
C THR A 87 -0.63 -7.02 -2.55
N ALA A 88 -0.79 -6.05 -1.65
CA ALA A 88 -2.01 -5.90 -0.88
C ALA A 88 -3.21 -5.45 -1.74
N MET A 89 -2.99 -4.62 -2.75
CA MET A 89 -4.04 -4.25 -3.71
C MET A 89 -4.64 -5.47 -4.42
N ARG A 90 -3.86 -6.54 -4.62
CA ARG A 90 -4.32 -7.78 -5.28
C ARG A 90 -5.46 -8.47 -4.53
N LEU A 91 -5.60 -8.25 -3.23
CA LEU A 91 -6.72 -8.78 -2.43
C LEU A 91 -8.07 -8.24 -2.93
N ARG A 92 -8.09 -7.06 -3.52
CA ARG A 92 -9.29 -6.39 -4.05
C ARG A 92 -8.99 -5.67 -5.37
N PHE A 93 -8.25 -6.31 -6.26
CA PHE A 93 -7.69 -5.69 -7.47
C PHE A 93 -8.76 -5.02 -8.35
N ASP A 94 -9.91 -5.68 -8.54
CA ASP A 94 -10.98 -5.13 -9.37
C ASP A 94 -11.53 -3.82 -8.84
N GLN A 95 -11.57 -3.64 -7.53
CA GLN A 95 -12.03 -2.41 -6.89
C GLN A 95 -11.03 -1.27 -7.03
N TRP A 96 -9.72 -1.58 -7.20
CA TRP A 96 -8.67 -0.59 -7.43
C TRP A 96 -8.62 -0.07 -8.88
N ARG A 97 -9.30 -0.73 -9.84
CA ARG A 97 -9.28 -0.35 -11.26
C ARG A 97 -9.49 1.13 -11.55
N PRO A 98 -10.42 1.85 -10.88
CA PRO A 98 -10.63 3.27 -11.15
C PRO A 98 -9.38 4.14 -10.96
N LEU A 99 -8.46 3.77 -10.06
CA LEU A 99 -7.18 4.46 -9.88
C LEU A 99 -6.05 3.92 -10.77
N LEU A 100 -6.27 2.85 -11.50
CA LEU A 100 -5.32 2.23 -12.41
C LEU A 100 -5.63 2.51 -13.89
N ASP A 101 -6.83 3.04 -14.18
CA ASP A 101 -7.27 3.34 -15.55
C ASP A 101 -6.55 4.59 -16.09
N LEU A 102 -5.78 4.39 -17.15
CA LEU A 102 -4.99 5.43 -17.84
C LEU A 102 -5.81 6.62 -18.35
N GLY A 103 -7.12 6.48 -18.50
CA GLY A 103 -8.03 7.53 -18.94
C GLY A 103 -8.55 8.44 -17.82
N GLN A 104 -8.27 8.15 -16.57
CA GLN A 104 -8.81 8.86 -15.41
C GLN A 104 -7.79 9.84 -14.81
N ILE A 105 -8.24 11.04 -14.43
CA ILE A 105 -7.37 12.07 -13.80
C ILE A 105 -6.76 11.53 -12.49
N HIS A 106 -7.50 10.72 -11.75
CA HIS A 106 -7.08 10.17 -10.45
C HIS A 106 -5.99 9.10 -10.55
N GLN A 107 -5.69 8.59 -11.75
CA GLN A 107 -4.57 7.67 -11.95
C GLN A 107 -3.23 8.28 -11.51
N GLY A 108 -3.09 9.60 -11.61
CA GLY A 108 -1.89 10.32 -11.15
C GLY A 108 -1.52 10.01 -9.69
N LEU A 109 -2.51 9.69 -8.84
CA LEU A 109 -2.28 9.33 -7.44
C LEU A 109 -1.47 8.05 -7.27
N MET A 110 -1.57 7.12 -8.22
CA MET A 110 -0.85 5.84 -8.16
C MET A 110 0.56 5.91 -8.77
N LEU A 111 0.87 6.93 -9.57
CA LEU A 111 2.14 7.02 -10.30
C LEU A 111 3.38 6.93 -9.39
N PRO A 112 3.48 7.67 -8.25
CA PRO A 112 4.66 7.59 -7.39
C PRO A 112 4.91 6.20 -6.83
N ILE A 113 3.87 5.38 -6.69
CA ILE A 113 3.95 3.99 -6.21
C ILE A 113 4.31 3.05 -7.36
N LEU A 114 3.60 3.15 -8.49
CA LEU A 114 3.75 2.26 -9.64
C LEU A 114 5.12 2.39 -10.33
N LEU A 115 5.76 3.57 -10.23
CA LEU A 115 7.11 3.81 -10.74
C LEU A 115 8.16 2.83 -10.20
N TYR A 116 7.94 2.32 -8.99
CA TYR A 116 8.87 1.38 -8.32
C TYR A 116 8.37 -0.07 -8.35
N CYS A 117 7.30 -0.36 -9.08
CA CYS A 117 6.75 -1.70 -9.21
C CYS A 117 7.16 -2.35 -10.52
N SER A 118 7.32 -3.67 -10.47
CA SER A 118 7.61 -4.49 -11.62
C SER A 118 6.56 -5.58 -11.80
N ASP A 119 6.43 -6.07 -13.02
CA ASP A 119 5.65 -7.24 -13.35
C ASP A 119 6.34 -8.54 -12.86
N PRO A 120 5.72 -9.73 -12.98
CA PRO A 120 6.33 -10.99 -12.59
C PRO A 120 7.61 -11.36 -13.36
N PHE A 121 7.88 -10.70 -14.49
CA PHE A 121 9.09 -10.89 -15.29
C PHE A 121 10.19 -9.87 -14.96
N GLY A 122 9.95 -8.99 -13.97
CA GLY A 122 10.90 -7.95 -13.54
C GLY A 122 10.89 -6.69 -14.42
N GLN A 123 9.93 -6.56 -15.36
CA GLN A 123 9.81 -5.36 -16.17
C GLN A 123 9.05 -4.26 -15.43
N PRO A 124 9.46 -2.98 -15.54
CA PRO A 124 8.75 -1.87 -14.94
C PRO A 124 7.28 -1.82 -15.38
N LEU A 125 6.34 -1.69 -14.44
CA LEU A 125 4.90 -1.68 -14.75
C LEU A 125 4.46 -0.54 -15.67
N LEU A 126 5.14 0.60 -15.60
CA LEU A 126 4.85 1.77 -16.44
C LEU A 126 5.66 1.77 -17.76
N GLY A 127 6.30 0.64 -18.07
CA GLY A 127 7.19 0.52 -19.22
C GLY A 127 8.62 1.02 -18.92
N PRO A 128 9.56 0.80 -19.84
CA PRO A 128 10.94 1.22 -19.66
C PRO A 128 11.03 2.74 -19.56
N PRO A 129 11.73 3.27 -18.55
CA PRO A 129 11.94 4.71 -18.43
C PRO A 129 12.78 5.21 -19.61
N ARG A 130 12.59 6.48 -19.98
CA ARG A 130 13.46 7.14 -20.97
C ARG A 130 14.86 7.24 -20.38
N GLU A 131 15.87 7.06 -21.22
CA GLU A 131 17.27 7.25 -20.82
C GLU A 131 17.57 8.75 -20.63
N GLY A 132 18.43 9.05 -19.67
CA GLY A 132 18.97 10.37 -19.45
C GLY A 132 19.03 10.80 -17.98
N PRO A 133 19.88 11.78 -17.67
CA PRO A 133 20.17 12.20 -16.29
C PRO A 133 18.94 12.79 -15.58
N GLU A 134 18.04 13.44 -16.31
CA GLU A 134 16.81 14.01 -15.75
C GLU A 134 15.86 12.91 -15.29
N THR A 135 15.70 11.85 -16.09
CA THR A 135 14.88 10.68 -15.72
C THR A 135 15.47 9.93 -14.54
N GLU A 136 16.78 9.75 -14.52
CA GLU A 136 17.47 9.12 -13.38
C GLU A 136 17.29 9.93 -12.11
N GLN A 137 17.42 11.25 -12.18
CA GLN A 137 17.21 12.12 -11.03
C GLN A 137 15.75 12.07 -10.54
N PHE A 138 14.79 12.10 -11.47
CA PHE A 138 13.37 11.96 -11.16
C PHE A 138 13.09 10.63 -10.43
N LEU A 139 13.54 9.51 -10.97
CA LEU A 139 13.35 8.19 -10.36
C LEU A 139 14.03 8.05 -8.98
N ARG A 140 15.09 8.80 -8.72
CA ARG A 140 15.72 8.84 -7.39
C ARG A 140 14.90 9.59 -6.34
N THR A 141 14.03 10.50 -6.74
CA THR A 141 13.33 11.42 -5.82
C THR A 141 11.81 11.25 -5.80
N ALA A 142 11.21 10.60 -6.82
CA ALA A 142 9.76 10.46 -6.96
C ALA A 142 9.08 9.75 -5.78
N TYR A 143 9.82 8.94 -4.99
CA TYR A 143 9.27 8.31 -3.78
C TYR A 143 8.89 9.34 -2.70
N GLN A 144 9.42 10.56 -2.76
CA GLN A 144 9.09 11.63 -1.83
C GLN A 144 7.65 12.12 -1.99
N ASP A 145 7.02 11.83 -3.14
CA ASP A 145 5.62 12.14 -3.40
C ASP A 145 4.67 11.08 -2.81
N ILE A 146 5.17 9.89 -2.46
CA ILE A 146 4.32 8.82 -1.89
C ILE A 146 3.58 9.28 -0.62
N PRO A 147 4.22 9.92 0.38
CA PRO A 147 3.50 10.42 1.54
C PRO A 147 2.39 11.43 1.21
N LEU A 148 2.53 12.14 0.09
CA LEU A 148 1.55 13.16 -0.33
C LEU A 148 0.31 12.53 -0.96
N VAL A 149 0.49 11.45 -1.73
CA VAL A 149 -0.64 10.80 -2.42
C VAL A 149 -1.44 9.84 -1.52
N LEU A 150 -0.87 9.34 -0.43
CA LEU A 150 -1.58 8.38 0.44
C LEU A 150 -2.86 8.95 1.07
N PRO A 151 -2.87 10.16 1.64
CA PRO A 151 -4.11 10.80 2.09
C PRO A 151 -5.13 11.00 0.97
N GLU A 152 -4.67 11.41 -0.21
CA GLU A 152 -5.54 11.67 -1.37
C GLU A 152 -6.18 10.37 -1.90
N ILE A 153 -5.44 9.27 -1.91
CA ILE A 153 -5.96 7.93 -2.26
C ILE A 153 -7.03 7.53 -1.24
N ARG A 154 -6.78 7.73 0.06
CA ARG A 154 -7.74 7.45 1.11
C ARG A 154 -9.02 8.27 0.93
N ASP A 155 -8.89 9.57 0.73
CA ASP A 155 -10.03 10.48 0.58
C ASP A 155 -10.84 10.18 -0.70
N TYR A 156 -10.18 9.71 -1.76
CA TYR A 156 -10.85 9.19 -2.95
C TYR A 156 -11.76 8.00 -2.63
N TRP A 157 -11.33 7.07 -1.76
CA TRP A 157 -12.10 5.87 -1.44
C TRP A 157 -13.13 6.06 -0.33
N MET A 158 -12.98 7.04 0.55
CA MET A 158 -13.89 7.23 1.68
C MET A 158 -15.37 7.27 1.33
N PRO A 159 -15.83 7.96 0.25
CA PRO A 159 -17.23 7.96 -0.14
C PRO A 159 -17.75 6.58 -0.59
N HIS A 160 -16.87 5.71 -1.07
CA HIS A 160 -17.23 4.35 -1.48
C HIS A 160 -17.39 3.45 -0.27
N ARG A 161 -16.46 3.54 0.68
CA ARG A 161 -16.48 2.76 1.93
C ARG A 161 -17.72 3.05 2.77
N LEU A 162 -18.05 4.32 2.97
CA LEU A 162 -19.23 4.71 3.72
C LEU A 162 -20.54 4.17 3.12
N LYS A 163 -20.61 4.06 1.78
CA LYS A 163 -21.80 3.47 1.11
C LYS A 163 -21.86 1.94 1.25
N GLU A 164 -20.72 1.26 1.41
CA GLU A 164 -20.71 -0.19 1.66
C GLU A 164 -21.16 -0.49 3.09
N ASP A 165 -20.63 0.23 4.07
CA ASP A 165 -21.00 0.09 5.48
C ASP A 165 -22.51 0.31 5.71
N ASP A 166 -23.12 1.28 5.02
CA ASP A 166 -24.57 1.56 5.07
C ASP A 166 -25.43 0.43 4.45
N ARG A 167 -24.86 -0.44 3.61
CA ARG A 167 -25.58 -1.56 2.97
C ARG A 167 -25.51 -2.85 3.78
N GLU A 168 -24.53 -2.98 4.65
CA GLU A 168 -24.31 -4.14 5.51
C GLU A 168 -24.97 -3.97 6.90
N ALA A 169 -25.43 -2.77 7.24
CA ALA A 169 -26.10 -2.43 8.49
C ALA A 169 -27.62 -2.61 8.40
#